data_1a8ca81a7ea34e8392462aaddd392acb
#
_entry.id   1a8ca81a7ea34e8392462aaddd392acb
#
_cell.length_a   1.000
_cell.length_b   1.000
_cell.length_c   1.000
_cell.angle_alpha   90.00
_cell.angle_beta   90.00
_cell.angle_gamma   90.00
#
_symmetry.space_group_name_H-M   'P 1'
#
loop_
_entity.id
_entity.type
_entity.pdbx_description
1 polymer ?
#
loop_
_entity_poly.entity_id
_entity_poly.type
_entity_poly.pdbx_seq_one_letter_code
_entity_poly.pdbx_strand_id
1 'polypeptide(L)'
;GGSVSTTSSNQIYLGIGYQNLNYYSKEITFDGQLGKIYNNAQLMGKIDLPTNIPTSFRFIASISTFDYYKKDKLFSRNDKPSFNSKDERFVKLMVALPFLANKRAEFSLGYGQLEDNYFQSSVIDFDKDRSDRSTYKLLGGSIGFYGSTLNTRQYATKGYLEKLIAQVFTGRERFEPGNPQEGYSPSPQERQSWLQISYMKEAYHTMGPKFTLGWMAEALYSSKNFSENYTATMMQAGEFAPTPHSKLMY
;
A
#
# COMPACT_ATOMS: atom_id res chain seq x y z
N GLY A 1 4.57 9.11 -18.80
CA GLY A 1 3.15 9.10 -19.20
C GLY A 1 2.33 10.06 -18.35
N GLY A 2 1.22 10.48 -18.87
CA GLY A 2 0.29 11.36 -18.16
C GLY A 2 -1.13 11.14 -18.68
N SER A 3 -2.11 11.38 -17.83
CA SER A 3 -3.52 11.43 -18.22
C SER A 3 -4.07 12.82 -17.96
N VAL A 4 -4.73 13.37 -18.96
CA VAL A 4 -5.41 14.67 -18.87
C VAL A 4 -6.90 14.39 -19.02
N SER A 5 -7.69 14.84 -18.05
CA SER A 5 -9.15 14.71 -18.05
C SER A 5 -9.78 16.10 -17.99
N THR A 6 -10.97 16.27 -18.58
CA THR A 6 -11.81 17.46 -18.42
C THR A 6 -12.31 17.64 -16.98
N THR A 7 -12.26 16.58 -16.17
CA THR A 7 -12.44 16.63 -14.72
C THR A 7 -11.12 16.97 -14.05
N SER A 8 -11.14 17.61 -12.88
CA SER A 8 -9.97 18.13 -12.14
C SER A 8 -8.98 17.08 -11.62
N SER A 9 -8.98 15.85 -12.13
CA SER A 9 -8.13 14.73 -11.74
C SER A 9 -6.96 14.49 -12.68
N ASN A 10 -6.24 15.56 -13.05
CA ASN A 10 -5.04 15.44 -13.87
C ASN A 10 -3.93 14.77 -13.07
N GLN A 11 -3.24 13.84 -13.72
CA GLN A 11 -2.12 13.10 -13.12
C GLN A 11 -0.95 13.07 -14.08
N ILE A 12 0.25 13.26 -13.53
CA ILE A 12 1.51 13.14 -14.26
C ILE A 12 2.27 11.95 -13.62
N TYR A 13 2.73 11.06 -14.46
CA TYR A 13 3.54 9.91 -14.06
C TYR A 13 4.93 10.02 -14.70
N LEU A 14 5.97 9.84 -13.87
CA LEU A 14 7.37 9.77 -14.28
C LEU A 14 7.96 8.47 -13.74
N GLY A 15 8.49 7.64 -14.65
CA GLY A 15 9.25 6.44 -14.29
C GLY A 15 10.62 6.49 -14.95
N ILE A 16 11.66 6.25 -14.16
CA ILE A 16 13.05 6.13 -14.61
C ILE A 16 13.61 4.84 -14.06
N GLY A 17 14.21 4.02 -14.92
CA GLY A 17 14.81 2.76 -14.52
C GLY A 17 16.20 2.58 -15.13
N TYR A 18 17.11 2.03 -14.34
CA TYR A 18 18.41 1.55 -14.78
C TYR A 18 18.50 0.07 -14.45
N GLN A 19 18.89 -0.73 -15.43
CA GLN A 19 19.09 -2.17 -15.27
C GLN A 19 20.44 -2.58 -15.87
N ASN A 20 21.18 -3.37 -15.10
CA ASN A 20 22.42 -3.99 -15.53
C ASN A 20 22.32 -5.50 -15.33
N LEU A 21 22.41 -6.27 -16.43
CA LEU A 21 22.26 -7.72 -16.47
C LEU A 21 23.60 -8.46 -16.57
N ASN A 22 24.57 -8.04 -15.80
CA ASN A 22 25.84 -8.77 -15.65
C ASN A 22 25.70 -9.94 -14.67
N TYR A 23 26.82 -10.55 -14.29
CA TYR A 23 26.87 -11.66 -13.31
C TYR A 23 26.05 -11.37 -12.04
N TYR A 24 26.07 -10.12 -11.55
CA TYR A 24 25.13 -9.58 -10.56
C TYR A 24 24.10 -8.72 -11.28
N SER A 25 22.86 -9.20 -11.40
CA SER A 25 21.81 -8.35 -11.94
C SER A 25 21.48 -7.25 -10.94
N LYS A 26 21.52 -5.99 -11.40
CA LYS A 26 21.21 -4.82 -10.60
C LYS A 26 20.12 -4.02 -11.30
N GLU A 27 19.15 -3.58 -10.54
CA GLU A 27 18.05 -2.75 -11.00
C GLU A 27 17.84 -1.60 -10.01
N ILE A 28 17.68 -0.38 -10.51
CA ILE A 28 17.28 0.78 -9.74
C ILE A 28 16.15 1.43 -10.51
N THR A 29 15.01 1.62 -9.86
CA THR A 29 13.87 2.31 -10.44
C THR A 29 13.42 3.44 -9.53
N PHE A 30 13.04 4.54 -10.15
CA PHE A 30 12.36 5.64 -9.51
C PHE A 30 11.03 5.85 -10.22
N ASP A 31 9.94 5.80 -9.47
CA ASP A 31 8.59 6.04 -9.93
C ASP A 31 8.00 7.22 -9.18
N GLY A 32 7.48 8.21 -9.90
CA GLY A 32 6.83 9.38 -9.34
C GLY A 32 5.46 9.59 -9.98
N GLN A 33 4.48 9.92 -9.17
CA GLN A 33 3.13 10.29 -9.61
C GLN A 33 2.72 11.57 -8.89
N LEU A 34 2.32 12.56 -9.66
CA LEU A 34 1.82 13.85 -9.16
C LEU A 34 0.40 14.06 -9.66
N GLY A 35 -0.50 14.35 -8.74
CA GLY A 35 -1.90 14.61 -9.06
C GLY A 35 -2.60 15.36 -7.93
N LYS A 36 -3.81 15.84 -8.17
CA LYS A 36 -4.57 16.56 -7.15
C LYS A 36 -4.96 15.69 -5.95
N ILE A 37 -5.29 14.42 -6.20
CA ILE A 37 -5.81 13.48 -5.19
C ILE A 37 -4.70 12.60 -4.64
N TYR A 38 -3.74 12.22 -5.47
CA TYR A 38 -2.73 11.24 -5.12
C TYR A 38 -1.36 11.68 -5.63
N ASN A 39 -0.41 11.75 -4.70
CA ASN A 39 0.99 11.99 -4.97
C ASN A 39 1.80 10.82 -4.42
N ASN A 40 2.75 10.34 -5.20
CA ASN A 40 3.63 9.24 -4.79
C ASN A 40 5.02 9.44 -5.37
N ALA A 41 6.03 9.07 -4.59
CA ALA A 41 7.40 8.89 -5.06
C ALA A 41 7.95 7.60 -4.45
N GLN A 42 8.49 6.72 -5.29
CA GLN A 42 9.07 5.45 -4.87
C GLN A 42 10.46 5.26 -5.51
N LEU A 43 11.42 4.91 -4.68
CA LEU A 43 12.74 4.45 -5.09
C LEU A 43 12.86 2.97 -4.76
N MET A 44 13.21 2.16 -5.73
CA MET A 44 13.48 0.73 -5.55
C MET A 44 14.88 0.41 -6.06
N GLY A 45 15.63 -0.32 -5.24
CA GLY A 45 16.87 -0.97 -5.63
C GLY A 45 16.74 -2.49 -5.51
N LYS A 46 17.25 -3.24 -6.49
CA LYS A 46 17.25 -4.71 -6.50
C LYS A 46 18.62 -5.22 -6.91
N ILE A 47 19.09 -6.26 -6.24
CA ILE A 47 20.31 -6.99 -6.61
C ILE A 47 19.99 -8.47 -6.56
N ASP A 48 20.23 -9.16 -7.67
CA ASP A 48 20.12 -10.63 -7.75
C ASP A 48 21.53 -11.23 -7.67
N LEU A 49 21.76 -12.08 -6.68
CA LEU A 49 23.02 -12.78 -6.46
C LEU A 49 22.91 -14.20 -7.02
N PRO A 50 23.77 -14.58 -7.98
CA PRO A 50 23.82 -15.92 -8.54
C PRO A 50 24.62 -16.87 -7.63
N THR A 51 24.19 -17.01 -6.39
CA THR A 51 24.73 -17.97 -5.42
C THR A 51 24.14 -19.36 -5.66
N ASN A 52 24.64 -20.39 -4.98
CA ASN A 52 24.08 -21.76 -5.06
C ASN A 52 22.56 -21.81 -4.82
N ILE A 53 22.09 -20.91 -3.94
CA ILE A 53 20.66 -20.62 -3.77
C ILE A 53 20.45 -19.20 -4.33
N PRO A 54 19.84 -19.02 -5.53
CA PRO A 54 19.64 -17.71 -6.10
C PRO A 54 18.93 -16.76 -5.12
N THR A 55 19.60 -15.71 -4.72
CA THR A 55 19.10 -14.81 -3.67
C THR A 55 18.89 -13.42 -4.27
N SER A 56 17.73 -12.83 -4.01
CA SER A 56 17.40 -11.47 -4.43
C SER A 56 17.26 -10.56 -3.21
N PHE A 57 17.99 -9.46 -3.20
CA PHE A 57 17.84 -8.39 -2.22
C PHE A 57 17.10 -7.23 -2.86
N ARG A 58 16.16 -6.65 -2.14
CA ARG A 58 15.40 -5.49 -2.58
C ARG A 58 15.31 -4.45 -1.45
N PHE A 59 15.53 -3.20 -1.82
CA PHE A 59 15.30 -2.03 -1.00
C PHE A 59 14.17 -1.22 -1.63
N ILE A 60 13.25 -0.72 -0.81
CA ILE A 60 12.17 0.15 -1.25
C ILE A 60 12.08 1.32 -0.29
N ALA A 61 12.06 2.54 -0.80
CA ALA A 61 11.69 3.74 -0.06
C ALA A 61 10.52 4.40 -0.78
N SER A 62 9.47 4.74 -0.06
CA SER A 62 8.27 5.32 -0.65
C SER A 62 7.69 6.42 0.22
N ILE A 63 7.19 7.46 -0.43
CA ILE A 63 6.42 8.55 0.17
C ILE A 63 5.15 8.69 -0.66
N SER A 64 4.00 8.71 -0.01
CA SER A 64 2.72 8.95 -0.69
C SER A 64 1.81 9.83 0.14
N THR A 65 1.03 10.64 -0.55
CA THR A 65 -0.04 11.48 0.01
C THR A 65 -1.31 11.20 -0.77
N PHE A 66 -2.38 10.99 -0.05
CA PHE A 66 -3.71 10.81 -0.60
C PHE A 66 -4.68 11.79 0.03
N ASP A 67 -5.31 12.64 -0.79
CA ASP A 67 -6.29 13.63 -0.38
C ASP A 67 -7.69 13.25 -0.86
N TYR A 68 -8.61 13.03 0.08
CA TYR A 68 -9.99 12.73 -0.21
C TYR A 68 -10.86 13.99 -0.09
N TYR A 69 -11.52 14.34 -1.21
CA TYR A 69 -12.44 15.47 -1.29
C TYR A 69 -13.89 14.99 -1.31
N LYS A 70 -14.76 15.64 -0.53
CA LYS A 70 -16.19 15.32 -0.52
C LYS A 70 -16.81 15.61 -1.90
N LYS A 71 -17.54 14.63 -2.45
CA LYS A 71 -18.04 14.57 -3.84
C LYS A 71 -18.80 15.82 -4.31
N ASP A 72 -19.52 16.48 -3.42
CA ASP A 72 -20.42 17.60 -3.78
C ASP A 72 -19.71 18.87 -4.21
N LYS A 73 -18.37 18.91 -4.16
CA LYS A 73 -17.57 20.13 -4.40
C LYS A 73 -16.40 19.94 -5.37
N LEU A 74 -16.33 18.83 -6.07
CA LEU A 74 -15.35 18.59 -7.13
C LEU A 74 -15.44 19.61 -8.29
N PHE A 75 -16.57 20.29 -8.41
CA PHE A 75 -16.82 21.28 -9.47
C PHE A 75 -16.83 22.73 -8.97
N SER A 76 -16.64 22.98 -7.67
CA SER A 76 -16.58 24.35 -7.17
C SER A 76 -15.16 24.90 -7.21
N ARG A 77 -15.01 26.14 -7.67
CA ARG A 77 -13.74 26.86 -7.83
C ARG A 77 -13.05 27.21 -6.51
N ASN A 78 -13.68 26.96 -5.36
CA ASN A 78 -13.10 27.21 -4.05
C ASN A 78 -12.28 26.00 -3.63
N ASP A 79 -10.97 26.16 -3.54
CA ASP A 79 -10.04 25.20 -2.98
C ASP A 79 -10.33 25.04 -1.49
N LYS A 80 -11.27 24.14 -1.16
CA LYS A 80 -11.50 23.74 0.22
C LYS A 80 -10.50 22.68 0.60
N PRO A 81 -10.02 22.66 1.87
CA PRO A 81 -9.13 21.61 2.36
C PRO A 81 -9.77 20.22 2.18
N SER A 82 -8.93 19.21 2.04
CA SER A 82 -9.35 17.82 1.93
C SER A 82 -10.14 17.38 3.16
N PHE A 83 -11.19 16.59 2.94
CA PHE A 83 -11.98 16.02 4.03
C PHE A 83 -11.18 14.98 4.84
N ASN A 84 -10.33 14.21 4.17
CA ASN A 84 -9.42 13.25 4.74
C ASN A 84 -8.12 13.30 3.94
N SER A 85 -7.00 13.33 4.64
CA SER A 85 -5.67 13.26 4.04
C SER A 85 -4.88 12.16 4.72
N LYS A 86 -4.21 11.33 3.93
CA LYS A 86 -3.34 10.25 4.39
C LYS A 86 -1.95 10.45 3.84
N ASP A 87 -0.98 10.53 4.73
CA ASP A 87 0.43 10.56 4.40
C ASP A 87 1.11 9.28 4.84
N GLU A 88 1.82 8.63 3.93
CA GLU A 88 2.58 7.41 4.19
C GLU A 88 4.02 7.59 3.78
N ARG A 89 4.93 7.20 4.65
CA ARG A 89 6.38 7.19 4.40
C ARG A 89 6.93 5.89 4.94
N PHE A 90 7.59 5.12 4.10
CA PHE A 90 8.20 3.89 4.58
C PHE A 90 9.50 3.55 3.85
N VAL A 91 10.31 2.77 4.56
CA VAL A 91 11.50 2.12 4.02
C VAL A 91 11.38 0.62 4.31
N LYS A 92 11.66 -0.22 3.33
CA LYS A 92 11.55 -1.68 3.42
C LYS A 92 12.75 -2.36 2.81
N LEU A 93 13.31 -3.32 3.52
CA LEU A 93 14.33 -4.24 3.04
C LEU A 93 13.68 -5.61 2.86
N MET A 94 14.03 -6.30 1.79
CA MET A 94 13.47 -7.61 1.46
C MET A 94 14.58 -8.54 0.96
N VAL A 95 14.44 -9.81 1.33
CA VAL A 95 15.26 -10.91 0.82
C VAL A 95 14.31 -11.96 0.25
N ALA A 96 14.53 -12.37 -0.99
CA ALA A 96 13.75 -13.40 -1.65
C ALA A 96 14.64 -14.60 -2.00
N LEU A 97 14.15 -15.79 -1.70
CA LEU A 97 14.81 -17.07 -1.94
C LEU A 97 13.85 -18.01 -2.68
N PRO A 98 14.34 -18.87 -3.62
CA PRO A 98 13.53 -19.95 -4.16
C PRO A 98 13.19 -20.92 -3.03
N PHE A 99 11.93 -21.36 -2.98
CA PHE A 99 11.44 -22.31 -1.99
C PHE A 99 11.10 -23.67 -2.62
N LEU A 100 10.50 -23.65 -3.81
CA LEU A 100 10.23 -24.80 -4.65
C LEU A 100 10.44 -24.36 -6.12
N ALA A 101 10.34 -25.27 -7.08
CA ALA A 101 10.59 -24.99 -8.50
C ALA A 101 9.82 -23.78 -9.05
N ASN A 102 8.61 -23.54 -8.54
CA ASN A 102 7.71 -22.45 -8.97
C ASN A 102 7.26 -21.55 -7.81
N LYS A 103 7.92 -21.63 -6.64
CA LYS A 103 7.60 -20.85 -5.45
C LYS A 103 8.85 -20.15 -4.91
N ARG A 104 8.63 -19.00 -4.30
CA ARG A 104 9.67 -18.26 -3.58
C ARG A 104 9.17 -17.87 -2.19
N ALA A 105 10.10 -17.83 -1.24
CA ALA A 105 9.91 -17.24 0.08
C ALA A 105 10.51 -15.83 0.08
N GLU A 106 9.83 -14.88 0.68
CA GLU A 106 10.28 -13.51 0.87
C GLU A 106 10.25 -13.16 2.35
N PHE A 107 11.34 -12.57 2.83
CA PHE A 107 11.44 -12.02 4.17
C PHE A 107 11.59 -10.52 4.06
N SER A 108 10.90 -9.76 4.90
CA SER A 108 11.08 -8.32 4.88
C SER A 108 11.09 -7.71 6.27
N LEU A 109 11.78 -6.58 6.37
CA LEU A 109 11.79 -5.69 7.51
C LEU A 109 11.52 -4.28 7.00
N GLY A 110 10.62 -3.56 7.64
CA GLY A 110 10.25 -2.21 7.24
C GLY A 110 9.98 -1.30 8.42
N TYR A 111 10.28 -0.03 8.23
CA TYR A 111 9.91 1.04 9.14
C TYR A 111 9.11 2.08 8.38
N GLY A 112 8.03 2.58 8.98
CA GLY A 112 7.17 3.54 8.35
C GLY A 112 6.50 4.49 9.33
N GLN A 113 6.01 5.59 8.78
CA GLN A 113 5.14 6.55 9.44
C GLN A 113 3.89 6.72 8.59
N LEU A 114 2.74 6.61 9.26
CA LEU A 114 1.43 6.89 8.71
C LEU A 114 0.87 8.09 9.45
N GLU A 115 0.24 9.00 8.72
CA GLU A 115 -0.44 10.16 9.27
C GLU A 115 -1.80 10.27 8.61
N ASP A 116 -2.85 10.25 9.42
CA ASP A 116 -4.24 10.41 9.00
C ASP A 116 -4.78 11.71 9.58
N ASN A 117 -5.22 12.64 8.71
CA ASN A 117 -5.94 13.85 9.08
C ASN A 117 -7.39 13.72 8.58
N TYR A 118 -8.37 13.88 9.47
CA TYR A 118 -9.77 13.71 9.10
C TYR A 118 -10.70 14.55 9.96
N PHE A 119 -11.90 14.83 9.45
CA PHE A 119 -12.97 15.50 10.19
C PHE A 119 -14.02 14.48 10.60
N GLN A 120 -14.43 14.49 11.87
CA GLN A 120 -15.43 13.57 12.41
C GLN A 120 -16.85 13.87 11.91
N SER A 121 -17.15 15.15 11.62
CA SER A 121 -18.47 15.60 11.20
C SER A 121 -18.60 15.71 9.68
N SER A 122 -19.80 15.41 9.17
CA SER A 122 -20.15 15.67 7.78
C SER A 122 -20.47 17.15 7.50
N VAL A 123 -20.78 17.92 8.54
CA VAL A 123 -21.01 19.38 8.48
C VAL A 123 -19.77 20.05 9.05
N ILE A 124 -18.94 20.64 8.19
CA ILE A 124 -17.65 21.20 8.55
C ILE A 124 -17.66 22.70 8.26
N ASP A 125 -17.30 23.49 9.27
CA ASP A 125 -16.93 24.89 9.12
C ASP A 125 -15.40 24.98 9.03
N PHE A 126 -14.85 24.99 7.83
CA PHE A 126 -13.40 24.98 7.59
C PHE A 126 -12.65 26.21 8.15
N ASP A 127 -13.38 27.27 8.52
CA ASP A 127 -12.77 28.46 9.15
C ASP A 127 -12.57 28.27 10.64
N LYS A 128 -13.35 27.37 11.28
CA LYS A 128 -13.33 27.13 12.73
C LYS A 128 -12.89 25.73 13.11
N ASP A 129 -13.29 24.72 12.33
CA ASP A 129 -13.04 23.32 12.64
C ASP A 129 -11.64 22.93 12.18
N ARG A 130 -10.91 22.25 13.06
CA ARG A 130 -9.62 21.63 12.76
C ARG A 130 -9.80 20.12 12.62
N SER A 131 -9.05 19.51 11.72
CA SER A 131 -9.04 18.06 11.57
C SER A 131 -8.37 17.37 12.75
N ASP A 132 -8.90 16.22 13.13
CA ASP A 132 -8.18 15.28 14.00
C ASP A 132 -6.98 14.71 13.25
N ARG A 133 -5.93 14.40 14.00
CA ARG A 133 -4.68 13.86 13.46
C ARG A 133 -4.26 12.62 14.23
N SER A 134 -4.08 11.51 13.54
CA SER A 134 -3.47 10.31 14.08
C SER A 134 -2.15 10.05 13.38
N THR A 135 -1.08 9.91 14.16
CA THR A 135 0.26 9.60 13.66
C THR A 135 0.71 8.24 14.21
N TYR A 136 1.08 7.34 13.31
CA TYR A 136 1.63 6.02 13.62
C TYR A 136 3.09 5.95 13.21
N LYS A 137 3.96 5.48 14.11
CA LYS A 137 5.33 5.09 13.79
C LYS A 137 5.43 3.59 13.96
N LEU A 138 5.67 2.87 12.87
CA LEU A 138 5.56 1.43 12.77
C LEU A 138 6.88 0.79 12.39
N LEU A 139 7.22 -0.29 13.08
CA LEU A 139 8.23 -1.26 12.66
C LEU A 139 7.49 -2.55 12.29
N GLY A 140 7.75 -3.10 11.12
CA GLY A 140 7.08 -4.29 10.63
C GLY A 140 8.06 -5.31 10.08
N GLY A 141 7.79 -6.59 10.34
CA GLY A 141 8.47 -7.72 9.73
C GLY A 141 7.47 -8.61 9.00
N SER A 142 7.85 -9.21 7.88
CA SER A 142 6.98 -10.14 7.17
C SER A 142 7.72 -11.34 6.63
N ILE A 143 6.98 -12.44 6.52
CA ILE A 143 7.33 -13.61 5.73
C ILE A 143 6.23 -13.84 4.71
N GLY A 144 6.60 -14.02 3.44
CA GLY A 144 5.68 -14.25 2.34
C GLY A 144 6.08 -15.47 1.53
N PHE A 145 5.09 -16.22 1.08
CA PHE A 145 5.23 -17.32 0.14
C PHE A 145 4.45 -17.00 -1.13
N TYR A 146 5.14 -17.04 -2.26
CA TYR A 146 4.58 -16.68 -3.56
C TYR A 146 4.80 -17.84 -4.52
N GLY A 147 3.75 -18.24 -5.21
CA GLY A 147 3.81 -19.27 -6.23
C GLY A 147 3.04 -18.84 -7.47
N SER A 148 3.55 -19.18 -8.66
CA SER A 148 2.86 -18.92 -9.91
C SER A 148 3.17 -19.97 -10.94
N THR A 149 2.12 -20.50 -11.54
CA THR A 149 2.18 -21.37 -12.72
C THR A 149 1.37 -20.82 -13.88
N LEU A 150 1.03 -19.52 -13.82
CA LEU A 150 0.30 -18.85 -14.89
C LEU A 150 1.07 -18.94 -16.20
N ASN A 151 0.39 -19.32 -17.28
CA ASN A 151 0.98 -19.41 -18.61
C ASN A 151 1.34 -18.04 -19.20
N THR A 152 0.64 -16.97 -18.79
CA THR A 152 0.91 -15.58 -19.19
C THR A 152 0.63 -14.64 -18.01
N ARG A 153 1.28 -13.45 -17.97
CA ARG A 153 1.01 -12.43 -16.94
C ARG A 153 -0.29 -11.68 -17.14
N GLN A 154 -0.67 -11.49 -18.39
CA GLN A 154 -1.91 -10.81 -18.77
C GLN A 154 -2.77 -11.81 -19.54
N TYR A 155 -4.07 -11.81 -19.22
CA TYR A 155 -5.04 -12.71 -19.83
C TYR A 155 -4.65 -14.19 -19.71
N ALA A 156 -4.27 -14.60 -18.49
CA ALA A 156 -3.95 -15.99 -18.21
C ALA A 156 -5.15 -16.90 -18.52
N THR A 157 -4.88 -18.03 -19.16
CA THR A 157 -5.89 -19.02 -19.51
C THR A 157 -5.70 -20.34 -18.77
N LYS A 158 -4.53 -20.52 -18.13
CA LYS A 158 -4.18 -21.75 -17.41
C LYS A 158 -3.19 -21.45 -16.29
N GLY A 159 -3.31 -22.20 -15.21
CA GLY A 159 -2.40 -22.13 -14.06
C GLY A 159 -2.98 -21.35 -12.90
N TYR A 160 -2.15 -21.05 -11.91
CA TYR A 160 -2.54 -20.33 -10.71
C TYR A 160 -1.49 -19.31 -10.27
N LEU A 161 -1.91 -18.32 -9.52
CA LEU A 161 -1.10 -17.42 -8.70
C LEU A 161 -1.55 -17.60 -7.25
N GLU A 162 -0.60 -17.74 -6.33
CA GLU A 162 -0.86 -17.91 -4.90
C GLU A 162 0.07 -17.02 -4.09
N LYS A 163 -0.47 -16.36 -3.09
CA LYS A 163 0.28 -15.52 -2.15
C LYS A 163 -0.21 -15.80 -0.73
N LEU A 164 0.71 -16.08 0.17
CA LEU A 164 0.46 -16.16 1.61
C LEU A 164 1.48 -15.25 2.29
N ILE A 165 1.01 -14.28 3.05
CA ILE A 165 1.87 -13.31 3.73
C ILE A 165 1.45 -13.25 5.19
N ALA A 166 2.41 -13.42 6.10
CA ALA A 166 2.25 -13.15 7.52
C ALA A 166 3.13 -11.97 7.91
N GLN A 167 2.55 -10.98 8.59
CA GLN A 167 3.20 -9.73 8.98
C GLN A 167 2.98 -9.47 10.45
N VAL A 168 4.02 -9.03 11.12
CA VAL A 168 3.96 -8.56 12.50
C VAL A 168 4.35 -7.10 12.53
N PHE A 169 3.54 -6.28 13.15
CA PHE A 169 3.78 -4.86 13.33
C PHE A 169 3.88 -4.51 14.80
N THR A 170 4.75 -3.58 15.12
CA THR A 170 4.79 -2.92 16.42
C THR A 170 4.99 -1.42 16.20
N GLY A 171 4.31 -0.60 16.98
CA GLY A 171 4.40 0.84 16.79
C GLY A 171 3.78 1.64 17.91
N ARG A 172 3.81 2.95 17.72
CA ARG A 172 3.20 3.92 18.63
C ARG A 172 2.22 4.76 17.86
N GLU A 173 1.04 4.91 18.45
CA GLU A 173 0.00 5.82 18.00
C GLU A 173 0.06 7.10 18.83
N ARG A 174 -0.08 8.25 18.16
CA ARG A 174 -0.30 9.56 18.77
C ARG A 174 -1.54 10.16 18.13
N PHE A 175 -2.56 10.36 18.95
CA PHE A 175 -3.79 11.02 18.54
C PHE A 175 -3.80 12.46 19.03
N GLU A 176 -4.14 13.40 18.15
CA GLU A 176 -4.29 14.83 18.41
C GLU A 176 -5.67 15.27 17.91
N PRO A 177 -6.65 15.57 18.80
CA PRO A 177 -7.95 16.06 18.38
C PRO A 177 -7.83 17.48 17.83
N GLY A 178 -8.55 17.78 16.77
CA GLY A 178 -8.55 19.09 16.13
C GLY A 178 -9.20 20.18 16.97
N ASN A 179 -10.30 19.82 17.66
CA ASN A 179 -11.03 20.71 18.54
C ASN A 179 -11.06 20.12 19.97
N PRO A 180 -9.96 20.23 20.75
CA PRO A 180 -9.92 19.70 22.10
C PRO A 180 -10.90 20.45 23.02
N GLN A 181 -11.65 19.70 23.83
CA GLN A 181 -12.46 20.29 24.91
C GLN A 181 -11.54 20.87 25.98
N GLU A 182 -12.02 21.89 26.73
CA GLU A 182 -11.28 22.41 27.86
C GLU A 182 -10.97 21.30 28.87
N GLY A 183 -9.70 21.16 29.24
CA GLY A 183 -9.21 20.09 30.12
C GLY A 183 -8.74 18.83 29.41
N TYR A 184 -8.76 18.77 28.09
CA TYR A 184 -8.19 17.64 27.35
C TYR A 184 -6.68 17.52 27.59
N SER A 185 -6.25 16.37 28.08
CA SER A 185 -4.84 15.96 28.09
C SER A 185 -4.62 15.00 26.94
N PRO A 186 -3.58 15.16 26.10
CA PRO A 186 -3.25 14.20 25.05
C PRO A 186 -3.14 12.81 25.63
N SER A 187 -3.80 11.84 24.99
CA SER A 187 -3.66 10.43 25.37
C SER A 187 -2.19 10.02 25.33
N PRO A 188 -1.69 9.28 26.34
CA PRO A 188 -0.33 8.78 26.29
C PRO A 188 -0.15 7.95 25.02
N GLN A 189 1.05 8.02 24.43
CA GLN A 189 1.38 7.21 23.24
C GLN A 189 1.27 5.74 23.59
N GLU A 190 0.21 5.09 23.11
CA GLU A 190 0.03 3.65 23.29
C GLU A 190 0.89 2.88 22.31
N ARG A 191 1.62 1.90 22.84
CA ARG A 191 2.32 0.92 22.00
C ARG A 191 1.35 -0.17 21.62
N GLN A 192 1.15 -0.34 20.32
CA GLN A 192 0.35 -1.39 19.74
C GLN A 192 1.22 -2.39 18.99
N SER A 193 0.86 -3.67 19.07
CA SER A 193 1.48 -4.73 18.29
C SER A 193 0.39 -5.64 17.77
N TRP A 194 0.45 -6.01 16.49
CA TRP A 194 -0.56 -6.87 15.89
C TRP A 194 0.04 -7.79 14.83
N LEU A 195 -0.66 -8.87 14.58
CA LEU A 195 -0.41 -9.83 13.51
C LEU A 195 -1.41 -9.59 12.38
N GLN A 196 -0.94 -9.63 11.16
CA GLN A 196 -1.78 -9.64 9.96
C GLN A 196 -1.40 -10.83 9.10
N ILE A 197 -2.38 -11.58 8.62
CA ILE A 197 -2.19 -12.71 7.71
C ILE A 197 -3.09 -12.47 6.50
N SER A 198 -2.51 -12.49 5.31
CA SER A 198 -3.25 -12.41 4.06
C SER A 198 -2.97 -13.62 3.18
N TYR A 199 -4.00 -14.15 2.57
CA TYR A 199 -3.94 -15.21 1.58
C TYR A 199 -4.72 -14.81 0.35
N MET A 200 -4.12 -15.00 -0.83
CA MET A 200 -4.77 -14.78 -2.11
C MET A 200 -4.43 -15.94 -3.04
N LYS A 201 -5.45 -16.44 -3.71
CA LYS A 201 -5.30 -17.43 -4.78
C LYS A 201 -6.17 -17.06 -5.96
N GLU A 202 -5.56 -17.08 -7.12
CA GLU A 202 -6.18 -16.86 -8.42
C GLU A 202 -5.87 -18.09 -9.27
N ALA A 203 -6.83 -18.65 -9.98
CA ALA A 203 -6.62 -19.80 -10.82
C ALA A 203 -7.46 -19.75 -12.10
N TYR A 204 -6.89 -20.28 -13.18
CA TYR A 204 -7.50 -20.33 -14.50
C TYR A 204 -7.51 -21.75 -15.04
N HIS A 205 -8.63 -22.13 -15.60
CA HIS A 205 -8.88 -23.46 -16.18
C HIS A 205 -9.44 -23.29 -17.59
N THR A 206 -8.71 -23.80 -18.57
CA THR A 206 -9.21 -23.87 -19.96
C THR A 206 -10.28 -24.95 -20.05
N MET A 207 -11.51 -24.56 -20.44
CA MET A 207 -12.67 -25.45 -20.57
C MET A 207 -13.01 -25.73 -22.04
N GLY A 208 -12.08 -25.50 -22.95
CA GLY A 208 -12.23 -25.69 -24.39
C GLY A 208 -11.43 -24.65 -25.18
N PRO A 209 -11.45 -24.70 -26.50
CA PRO A 209 -10.56 -23.89 -27.34
C PRO A 209 -10.86 -22.36 -27.24
N LYS A 210 -12.04 -21.98 -26.78
CA LYS A 210 -12.49 -20.58 -26.73
C LYS A 210 -12.98 -20.12 -25.36
N PHE A 211 -12.94 -21.00 -24.35
CA PHE A 211 -13.49 -20.68 -23.03
C PHE A 211 -12.50 -20.98 -21.90
N THR A 212 -12.31 -20.02 -21.03
CA THR A 212 -11.49 -20.12 -19.81
C THR A 212 -12.31 -19.68 -18.62
N LEU A 213 -12.36 -20.51 -17.59
CA LEU A 213 -12.91 -20.16 -16.29
C LEU A 213 -11.78 -19.66 -15.39
N GLY A 214 -11.91 -18.43 -14.88
CA GLY A 214 -11.05 -17.86 -13.85
C GLY A 214 -11.81 -17.65 -12.55
N TRP A 215 -11.13 -17.84 -11.42
CA TRP A 215 -11.65 -17.52 -10.11
C TRP A 215 -10.54 -16.95 -9.23
N MET A 216 -10.93 -16.13 -8.26
CA MET A 216 -10.04 -15.56 -7.25
C MET A 216 -10.69 -15.70 -5.88
N ALA A 217 -9.86 -16.03 -4.87
CA ALA A 217 -10.25 -16.02 -3.46
C ALA A 217 -9.21 -15.24 -2.68
N GLU A 218 -9.66 -14.38 -1.79
CA GLU A 218 -8.83 -13.59 -0.89
C GLU A 218 -9.35 -13.69 0.54
N ALA A 219 -8.45 -13.84 1.50
CA ALA A 219 -8.75 -13.83 2.92
C ALA A 219 -7.75 -12.95 3.66
N LEU A 220 -8.23 -12.12 4.56
CA LEU A 220 -7.43 -11.24 5.39
C LEU A 220 -7.83 -11.41 6.86
N TYR A 221 -6.85 -11.61 7.71
CA TYR A 221 -6.98 -11.60 9.17
C TYR A 221 -6.06 -10.55 9.76
N SER A 222 -6.55 -9.79 10.73
CA SER A 222 -5.74 -8.86 11.52
C SER A 222 -6.16 -8.90 12.97
N SER A 223 -5.19 -8.94 13.86
CA SER A 223 -5.40 -8.82 15.31
C SER A 223 -5.24 -7.36 15.79
N LYS A 224 -5.24 -6.38 14.89
CA LYS A 224 -5.15 -4.96 15.23
C LYS A 224 -6.39 -4.53 16.00
N ASN A 225 -6.18 -3.92 17.17
CA ASN A 225 -7.26 -3.30 17.93
C ASN A 225 -7.78 -2.04 17.24
N PHE A 226 -9.01 -1.64 17.55
CA PHE A 226 -9.52 -0.35 17.12
C PHE A 226 -8.66 0.78 17.69
N SER A 227 -8.28 1.73 16.83
CA SER A 227 -7.62 2.96 17.23
C SER A 227 -8.65 4.04 17.56
N GLU A 228 -8.23 5.15 18.15
CA GLU A 228 -9.05 6.35 18.38
C GLU A 228 -9.70 6.82 17.07
N ASN A 229 -8.98 6.74 15.97
CA ASN A 229 -9.51 6.95 14.63
C ASN A 229 -9.97 5.64 14.01
N TYR A 230 -11.29 5.39 13.95
CA TYR A 230 -11.82 4.17 13.34
C TYR A 230 -11.45 4.06 11.84
N THR A 231 -11.29 5.16 11.11
CA THR A 231 -10.92 5.13 9.69
C THR A 231 -9.50 4.60 9.48
N ALA A 232 -8.61 4.84 10.43
CA ALA A 232 -7.25 4.28 10.42
C ALA A 232 -7.24 2.77 10.72
N THR A 233 -8.31 2.24 11.31
CA THR A 233 -8.47 0.80 11.57
C THR A 233 -9.19 0.05 10.47
N MET A 234 -9.86 0.76 9.54
CA MET A 234 -10.51 0.10 8.42
C MET A 234 -9.46 -0.61 7.55
N MET A 235 -9.57 -1.92 7.46
CA MET A 235 -8.85 -2.70 6.49
C MET A 235 -9.53 -2.53 5.14
N GLN A 236 -8.79 -2.07 4.17
CA GLN A 236 -9.29 -2.07 2.81
C GLN A 236 -9.03 -3.44 2.22
N ALA A 237 -10.08 -4.15 1.85
CA ALA A 237 -9.97 -5.30 0.99
C ALA A 237 -9.36 -4.85 -0.34
N GLY A 238 -8.45 -5.66 -0.87
CA GLY A 238 -7.87 -5.39 -2.20
C GLY A 238 -8.98 -5.28 -3.22
N GLU A 239 -8.98 -4.21 -4.01
CA GLU A 239 -9.91 -4.09 -5.12
C GLU A 239 -9.55 -5.10 -6.20
N PHE A 240 -10.56 -5.55 -6.95
CA PHE A 240 -10.38 -6.48 -8.06
C PHE A 240 -9.42 -5.93 -9.14
N ALA A 241 -9.38 -4.61 -9.30
CA ALA A 241 -8.37 -3.90 -10.07
C ALA A 241 -7.47 -3.11 -9.11
N PRO A 242 -6.15 -3.36 -9.06
CA PRO A 242 -5.26 -2.61 -8.18
C PRO A 242 -5.25 -1.15 -8.58
N THR A 243 -5.78 -0.30 -7.71
CA THR A 243 -5.62 1.14 -7.82
C THR A 243 -4.22 1.55 -7.35
N PRO A 244 -3.69 2.71 -7.77
CA PRO A 244 -2.40 3.18 -7.29
C PRO A 244 -2.28 3.21 -5.75
N HIS A 245 -3.37 3.48 -5.03
CA HIS A 245 -3.38 3.53 -3.57
C HIS A 245 -3.35 2.15 -2.92
N SER A 246 -3.86 1.11 -3.57
CA SER A 246 -3.85 -0.25 -3.01
C SER A 246 -2.45 -0.86 -2.96
N LYS A 247 -1.50 -0.35 -3.75
CA LYS A 247 -0.12 -0.84 -3.79
C LYS A 247 0.71 -0.45 -2.55
N LEU A 248 0.29 0.55 -1.81
CA LEU A 248 1.04 1.12 -0.70
C LEU A 248 0.60 0.60 0.67
N MET A 249 -0.61 0.06 0.75
CA MET A 249 -1.19 -0.44 2.01
C MET A 249 -0.89 -1.93 2.28
N TYR A 250 -0.13 -2.60 1.37
CA TYR A 250 0.19 -4.03 1.46
C TYR A 250 1.69 -4.31 1.36
#